data_10576dc508778a678d55f2e4778a49f3
#
_entry.id   10576dc508778a678d55f2e4778a49f3
#
_cell.length_a   1.000
_cell.length_b   1.000
_cell.length_c   1.000
_cell.angle_alpha   90.00
_cell.angle_beta   90.00
_cell.angle_gamma   90.00
#
_symmetry.space_group_name_H-M   'P 1'
#
loop_
_entity.id
_entity.type
_entity.pdbx_description
1 polymer ?
#
loop_
_entity_poly.entity_id
_entity_poly.type
_entity_poly.pdbx_seq_one_letter_code
_entity_poly.pdbx_strand_id
1 'polypeptide(L)'
;MDSLPQISVLQTAWQWWRYAAAFEGYFPATSRLFGVLWEFARDSTPERLRQRYGDADYDWDYRVNTTSGAVGWRDRLLGMFHSSYQPTEPAAFHEMLNTLEQSPAGDQNGLDLRDYTFVDLGSGKGRTLLMASDYPFRRIVGIELLSSLHLIAQQNLDQYKSESQKCFLLESICADATAISFPDGPLVLYLFNPLPESGLRRVRLNLERTVRAHPRPVYVLYHNPLLEHVFAESTVFRKIVGALQYSVFCSG
;
A
#
# COMPACT_ATOMS: atom_id res chain seq x y z
N MET A 1 24.64 10.99 -7.25
CA MET A 1 23.25 11.14 -6.80
C MET A 1 22.39 11.04 -8.04
N ASP A 2 21.93 9.85 -8.36
CA ASP A 2 21.02 9.66 -9.49
C ASP A 2 19.69 10.33 -9.14
N SER A 3 19.22 11.21 -10.01
CA SER A 3 17.95 11.90 -9.85
C SER A 3 16.83 10.84 -9.89
N LEU A 4 16.06 10.74 -8.81
CA LEU A 4 14.87 9.88 -8.77
C LEU A 4 13.95 10.18 -9.96
N PRO A 5 13.36 9.17 -10.60
CA PRO A 5 12.51 9.36 -11.77
C PRO A 5 11.29 10.25 -11.42
N GLN A 6 11.18 11.40 -12.06
CA GLN A 6 10.02 12.27 -11.90
C GLN A 6 8.90 11.83 -12.83
N ILE A 7 7.82 11.33 -12.25
CA ILE A 7 6.62 10.95 -13.02
C ILE A 7 5.93 12.21 -13.54
N SER A 8 5.70 12.27 -14.86
CA SER A 8 4.99 13.40 -15.47
C SER A 8 3.47 13.27 -15.26
N VAL A 9 2.86 14.29 -14.65
CA VAL A 9 1.39 14.37 -14.47
C VAL A 9 0.66 14.21 -15.79
N LEU A 10 1.15 14.85 -16.86
CA LEU A 10 0.52 14.79 -18.19
C LEU A 10 0.61 13.40 -18.80
N GLN A 11 1.75 12.71 -18.64
CA GLN A 11 1.91 11.34 -19.11
C GLN A 11 0.99 10.36 -18.35
N THR A 12 0.89 10.53 -17.05
CA THR A 12 0.01 9.71 -16.21
C THR A 12 -1.45 9.91 -16.57
N ALA A 13 -1.91 11.17 -16.66
CA ALA A 13 -3.27 11.50 -17.06
C ALA A 13 -3.61 10.99 -18.47
N TRP A 14 -2.66 11.10 -19.41
CA TRP A 14 -2.82 10.58 -20.76
C TRP A 14 -2.91 9.05 -20.82
N GLN A 15 -2.04 8.33 -20.09
CA GLN A 15 -2.06 6.87 -20.00
C GLN A 15 -3.37 6.38 -19.37
N TRP A 16 -3.79 7.02 -18.26
CA TRP A 16 -5.05 6.71 -17.59
C TRP A 16 -6.24 6.94 -18.54
N TRP A 17 -6.29 8.09 -19.23
CA TRP A 17 -7.35 8.40 -20.19
C TRP A 17 -7.39 7.41 -21.36
N ARG A 18 -6.23 7.08 -21.95
CA ARG A 18 -6.14 6.09 -23.02
C ARG A 18 -6.67 4.72 -22.59
N TYR A 19 -6.34 4.31 -21.38
CA TYR A 19 -6.82 3.05 -20.83
C TYR A 19 -8.34 3.08 -20.65
N ALA A 20 -8.89 4.11 -20.01
CA ALA A 20 -10.33 4.29 -19.84
C ALA A 20 -11.06 4.35 -21.19
N ALA A 21 -10.53 5.10 -22.16
CA ALA A 21 -11.11 5.24 -23.49
C ALA A 21 -11.16 3.93 -24.28
N ALA A 22 -10.21 3.03 -24.07
CA ALA A 22 -10.19 1.71 -24.69
C ALA A 22 -11.31 0.78 -24.18
N PHE A 23 -11.76 0.97 -22.91
CA PHE A 23 -12.82 0.14 -22.31
C PHE A 23 -14.20 0.77 -22.35
N GLU A 24 -14.31 2.07 -22.14
CA GLU A 24 -15.58 2.79 -21.94
C GLU A 24 -15.95 3.70 -23.13
N GLY A 25 -15.02 3.89 -24.05
CA GLY A 25 -15.15 4.83 -25.17
C GLY A 25 -14.65 6.25 -24.83
N TYR A 26 -14.45 7.07 -25.86
CA TYR A 26 -13.83 8.40 -25.73
C TYR A 26 -14.66 9.40 -24.90
N PHE A 27 -15.96 9.42 -25.06
CA PHE A 27 -16.83 10.37 -24.37
C PHE A 27 -16.92 10.09 -22.86
N PRO A 28 -17.20 8.88 -22.39
CA PRO A 28 -17.19 8.56 -20.95
C PRO A 28 -15.81 8.80 -20.32
N ALA A 29 -14.72 8.37 -20.96
CA ALA A 29 -13.36 8.57 -20.45
C ALA A 29 -13.01 10.06 -20.28
N THR A 30 -13.43 10.88 -21.23
CA THR A 30 -13.21 12.34 -21.15
C THR A 30 -14.04 12.96 -20.03
N SER A 31 -15.31 12.58 -19.89
CA SER A 31 -16.18 13.03 -18.79
C SER A 31 -15.59 12.64 -17.42
N ARG A 32 -15.08 11.43 -17.29
CA ARG A 32 -14.41 10.98 -16.05
C ARG A 32 -13.13 11.77 -15.76
N LEU A 33 -12.33 12.08 -16.78
CA LEU A 33 -11.13 12.92 -16.61
C LEU A 33 -11.50 14.31 -16.08
N PHE A 34 -12.53 14.94 -16.65
CA PHE A 34 -13.04 16.20 -16.11
C PHE A 34 -13.58 16.07 -14.69
N GLY A 35 -14.26 14.96 -14.37
CA GLY A 35 -14.70 14.65 -13.01
C GLY A 35 -13.54 14.60 -12.02
N VAL A 36 -12.47 13.88 -12.35
CA VAL A 36 -11.25 13.78 -11.54
C VAL A 36 -10.62 15.17 -11.32
N LEU A 37 -10.48 15.96 -12.36
CA LEU A 37 -9.92 17.32 -12.25
C LEU A 37 -10.81 18.25 -11.42
N TRP A 38 -12.13 18.12 -11.55
CA TRP A 38 -13.09 18.87 -10.74
C TRP A 38 -13.03 18.49 -9.27
N GLU A 39 -12.99 17.19 -8.95
CA GLU A 39 -12.80 16.71 -7.59
C GLU A 39 -11.49 17.20 -6.99
N PHE A 40 -10.41 17.17 -7.76
CA PHE A 40 -9.14 17.73 -7.33
C PHE A 40 -9.26 19.21 -6.97
N ALA A 41 -9.88 20.02 -7.83
CA ALA A 41 -10.07 21.45 -7.58
C ALA A 41 -10.94 21.70 -6.34
N ARG A 42 -12.05 20.97 -6.19
CA ARG A 42 -12.95 21.04 -5.05
C ARG A 42 -12.24 20.64 -3.75
N ASP A 43 -11.47 19.58 -3.77
CA ASP A 43 -10.77 19.04 -2.59
C ASP A 43 -9.47 19.80 -2.28
N SER A 44 -9.08 20.75 -3.12
CA SER A 44 -7.95 21.65 -2.91
C SER A 44 -8.34 22.93 -2.14
N THR A 45 -9.59 23.06 -1.70
CA THR A 45 -10.02 24.18 -0.87
C THR A 45 -9.37 24.15 0.52
N PRO A 46 -9.03 25.32 1.11
CA PRO A 46 -8.35 25.36 2.42
C PRO A 46 -9.11 24.65 3.54
N GLU A 47 -10.45 24.68 3.52
CA GLU A 47 -11.29 24.04 4.52
C GLU A 47 -11.16 22.51 4.48
N ARG A 48 -11.23 21.93 3.27
CA ARG A 48 -11.08 20.46 3.11
C ARG A 48 -9.66 19.99 3.35
N LEU A 49 -8.66 20.82 3.02
CA LEU A 49 -7.28 20.54 3.38
C LEU A 49 -7.08 20.46 4.89
N ARG A 50 -7.73 21.33 5.68
CA ARG A 50 -7.67 21.30 7.15
C ARG A 50 -8.35 20.05 7.75
N GLN A 51 -9.45 19.58 7.17
CA GLN A 51 -10.15 18.36 7.62
C GLN A 51 -9.36 17.07 7.42
N ARG A 52 -8.31 17.10 6.61
CA ARG A 52 -7.44 15.92 6.34
C ARG A 52 -6.32 15.73 7.37
N TYR A 53 -6.21 16.59 8.36
CA TYR A 53 -5.25 16.44 9.47
C TYR A 53 -5.69 15.39 10.51
N GLY A 54 -6.55 14.44 10.12
CA GLY A 54 -6.87 13.30 10.96
C GLY A 54 -5.60 12.57 11.39
N ASP A 55 -5.53 12.16 12.65
CA ASP A 55 -4.43 11.35 13.19
C ASP A 55 -3.09 12.10 13.40
N ALA A 56 -3.17 13.38 13.72
CA ALA A 56 -2.01 14.18 14.09
C ALA A 56 -1.33 13.68 15.38
N ASP A 57 -2.09 12.99 16.24
CA ASP A 57 -1.59 12.45 17.51
C ASP A 57 -0.49 11.44 17.30
N TYR A 58 -0.65 10.50 16.34
CA TYR A 58 0.38 9.53 15.98
C TYR A 58 1.69 10.22 15.54
N ASP A 59 1.57 11.22 14.65
CA ASP A 59 2.73 11.95 14.14
C ASP A 59 3.43 12.76 15.26
N TRP A 60 2.65 13.27 16.21
CA TRP A 60 3.19 14.00 17.37
C TRP A 60 3.92 13.05 18.32
N ASP A 61 3.32 11.92 18.67
CA ASP A 61 3.86 10.97 19.64
C ASP A 61 5.19 10.37 19.17
N TYR A 62 5.28 10.06 17.87
CA TYR A 62 6.46 9.42 17.28
C TYR A 62 7.39 10.39 16.55
N ARG A 63 7.08 11.70 16.51
CA ARG A 63 7.84 12.75 15.80
C ARG A 63 8.07 12.44 14.32
N VAL A 64 7.06 11.94 13.66
CA VAL A 64 7.06 11.58 12.23
C VAL A 64 6.09 12.44 11.43
N ASN A 65 6.10 12.32 10.11
CA ASN A 65 5.21 13.03 9.19
C ASN A 65 4.48 12.02 8.32
N THR A 66 3.41 11.43 8.85
CA THR A 66 2.65 10.39 8.15
C THR A 66 1.21 10.79 7.83
N THR A 67 0.75 11.98 8.25
CA THR A 67 -0.58 12.49 7.91
C THR A 67 -0.71 12.88 6.44
N SER A 68 -1.94 12.92 5.92
CA SER A 68 -2.21 13.29 4.51
C SER A 68 -2.00 14.78 4.21
N GLY A 69 -1.94 15.65 5.24
CA GLY A 69 -1.92 17.12 5.09
C GLY A 69 -0.67 17.72 4.45
N ALA A 70 0.45 17.00 4.43
CA ALA A 70 1.75 17.50 3.94
C ALA A 70 2.12 17.03 2.52
N VAL A 71 1.16 16.57 1.71
CA VAL A 71 1.40 16.13 0.33
C VAL A 71 1.29 17.31 -0.63
N GLY A 72 2.31 17.52 -1.46
CA GLY A 72 2.33 18.58 -2.47
C GLY A 72 1.18 18.46 -3.49
N TRP A 73 0.75 19.59 -4.10
CA TRP A 73 -0.37 19.61 -5.06
C TRP A 73 -0.15 18.66 -6.24
N ARG A 74 1.09 18.52 -6.71
CA ARG A 74 1.48 17.64 -7.83
C ARG A 74 1.25 16.17 -7.49
N ASP A 75 1.68 15.75 -6.31
CA ASP A 75 1.58 14.36 -5.85
C ASP A 75 0.13 14.01 -5.51
N ARG A 76 -0.63 14.97 -5.00
CA ARG A 76 -2.08 14.82 -4.83
C ARG A 76 -2.79 14.62 -6.15
N LEU A 77 -2.43 15.37 -7.19
CA LEU A 77 -2.99 15.21 -8.52
C LEU A 77 -2.60 13.87 -9.15
N LEU A 78 -1.34 13.45 -9.02
CA LEU A 78 -0.90 12.11 -9.44
C LEU A 78 -1.63 11.00 -8.69
N GLY A 79 -1.84 11.17 -7.38
CA GLY A 79 -2.59 10.24 -6.54
C GLY A 79 -4.03 10.04 -7.02
N MET A 80 -4.69 11.02 -7.60
CA MET A 80 -6.06 10.87 -8.13
C MET A 80 -6.13 9.93 -9.35
N PHE A 81 -5.03 9.77 -10.09
CA PHE A 81 -4.95 8.83 -11.22
C PHE A 81 -4.49 7.42 -10.80
N HIS A 82 -3.92 7.25 -9.61
CA HIS A 82 -3.46 5.97 -9.05
C HIS A 82 -4.29 5.59 -7.82
N SER A 83 -3.94 6.15 -6.68
CA SER A 83 -4.67 6.08 -5.42
C SER A 83 -4.26 7.30 -4.58
N SER A 84 -5.23 8.02 -4.01
CA SER A 84 -4.93 9.14 -3.12
C SER A 84 -4.28 8.60 -1.84
N TYR A 85 -3.19 9.25 -1.38
CA TYR A 85 -2.57 8.88 -0.12
C TYR A 85 -3.56 9.03 1.04
N GLN A 86 -3.78 7.93 1.75
CA GLN A 86 -4.57 7.85 2.97
C GLN A 86 -3.78 7.06 4.01
N PRO A 87 -3.46 7.65 5.17
CA PRO A 87 -2.75 6.94 6.22
C PRO A 87 -3.63 5.84 6.81
N THR A 88 -3.03 4.68 7.05
CA THR A 88 -3.68 3.57 7.74
C THR A 88 -3.89 3.92 9.20
N GLU A 89 -5.08 3.64 9.72
CA GLU A 89 -5.39 3.82 11.13
C GLU A 89 -4.70 2.75 11.97
N PRO A 90 -4.00 3.12 13.08
CA PRO A 90 -3.24 2.17 13.89
C PRO A 90 -4.08 1.01 14.43
N ALA A 91 -5.28 1.28 14.97
CA ALA A 91 -6.15 0.26 15.52
C ALA A 91 -6.52 -0.82 14.49
N ALA A 92 -6.89 -0.41 13.27
CA ALA A 92 -7.24 -1.33 12.19
C ALA A 92 -6.03 -2.16 11.73
N PHE A 93 -4.85 -1.55 11.68
CA PHE A 93 -3.62 -2.25 11.33
C PHE A 93 -3.25 -3.33 12.34
N HIS A 94 -3.27 -3.00 13.63
CA HIS A 94 -2.96 -3.94 14.70
C HIS A 94 -4.00 -5.07 14.79
N GLU A 95 -5.28 -4.78 14.55
CA GLU A 95 -6.32 -5.80 14.49
C GLU A 95 -6.05 -6.83 13.38
N MET A 96 -5.68 -6.36 12.18
CA MET A 96 -5.33 -7.25 11.07
C MET A 96 -4.15 -8.16 11.37
N LEU A 97 -3.08 -7.61 11.96
CA LEU A 97 -1.89 -8.42 12.31
C LEU A 97 -2.18 -9.39 13.45
N ASN A 98 -2.92 -8.98 14.48
CA ASN A 98 -3.35 -9.88 15.55
C ASN A 98 -4.21 -11.03 15.01
N THR A 99 -5.12 -10.74 14.08
CA THR A 99 -5.94 -11.75 13.41
C THR A 99 -5.08 -12.72 12.59
N LEU A 100 -4.04 -12.21 11.93
CA LEU A 100 -3.11 -13.03 11.18
C LEU A 100 -2.32 -13.97 12.11
N GLU A 101 -1.77 -13.48 13.23
CA GLU A 101 -1.03 -14.29 14.21
C GLU A 101 -1.89 -15.40 14.83
N GLN A 102 -3.19 -15.12 15.03
CA GLN A 102 -4.15 -16.08 15.62
C GLN A 102 -4.76 -17.01 14.57
N SER A 103 -4.44 -16.82 13.27
CA SER A 103 -5.06 -17.60 12.20
C SER A 103 -4.64 -19.08 12.27
N PRO A 104 -5.59 -20.03 12.16
CA PRO A 104 -5.30 -21.46 12.12
C PRO A 104 -4.61 -21.91 10.83
N ALA A 105 -4.31 -21.00 9.91
CA ALA A 105 -3.58 -21.29 8.68
C ALA A 105 -2.06 -21.44 8.89
N GLY A 106 -1.54 -21.11 10.09
CA GLY A 106 -0.20 -21.47 10.53
C GLY A 106 -0.16 -22.91 11.08
N ASP A 107 1.05 -23.43 11.36
CA ASP A 107 1.25 -24.68 12.11
C ASP A 107 0.55 -24.61 13.48
N GLN A 108 0.41 -25.76 14.15
CA GLN A 108 -0.23 -25.87 15.47
C GLN A 108 0.32 -24.90 16.54
N ASN A 109 1.46 -24.24 16.26
CA ASN A 109 2.13 -23.26 17.13
C ASN A 109 1.85 -21.79 16.77
N GLY A 110 0.95 -21.51 15.80
CA GLY A 110 0.71 -20.16 15.30
C GLY A 110 1.73 -19.70 14.25
N LEU A 111 1.61 -18.45 13.79
CA LEU A 111 2.49 -17.86 12.79
C LEU A 111 3.68 -17.17 13.45
N ASP A 112 4.91 -17.65 13.23
CA ASP A 112 6.12 -16.95 13.70
C ASP A 112 6.56 -15.87 12.70
N LEU A 113 6.24 -14.62 12.99
CA LEU A 113 6.55 -13.49 12.12
C LEU A 113 8.06 -13.28 11.92
N ARG A 114 8.94 -13.86 12.74
CA ARG A 114 10.40 -13.77 12.59
C ARG A 114 10.91 -14.40 11.29
N ASP A 115 10.16 -15.30 10.69
CA ASP A 115 10.51 -15.92 9.42
C ASP A 115 10.01 -15.09 8.22
N TYR A 116 9.10 -14.15 8.43
CA TYR A 116 8.40 -13.43 7.37
C TYR A 116 9.01 -12.06 7.07
N THR A 117 9.07 -11.77 5.78
CA THR A 117 9.26 -10.38 5.30
C THR A 117 7.88 -9.72 5.18
N PHE A 118 7.73 -8.53 5.77
CA PHE A 118 6.56 -7.68 5.54
C PHE A 118 6.81 -6.78 4.33
N VAL A 119 5.88 -6.73 3.39
CA VAL A 119 5.95 -5.83 2.23
C VAL A 119 4.67 -5.02 2.13
N ASP A 120 4.78 -3.69 2.11
CA ASP A 120 3.68 -2.76 1.91
C ASP A 120 3.70 -2.19 0.50
N LEU A 121 2.66 -2.45 -0.30
CA LEU A 121 2.50 -1.89 -1.64
C LEU A 121 1.73 -0.57 -1.59
N GLY A 122 2.40 0.51 -2.01
CA GLY A 122 1.90 1.88 -1.85
C GLY A 122 2.12 2.38 -0.43
N SER A 123 3.33 2.20 0.09
CA SER A 123 3.66 2.50 1.49
C SER A 123 3.56 4.00 1.85
N GLY A 124 3.38 4.88 0.86
CA GLY A 124 3.21 6.30 1.07
C GLY A 124 4.36 6.90 1.86
N LYS A 125 4.05 7.52 2.98
CA LYS A 125 5.01 8.11 3.92
C LYS A 125 5.54 7.12 4.96
N GLY A 126 5.25 5.82 4.82
CA GLY A 126 5.82 4.74 5.62
C GLY A 126 5.13 4.48 6.97
N ARG A 127 3.93 5.01 7.26
CA ARG A 127 3.24 4.77 8.55
C ARG A 127 3.09 3.29 8.86
N THR A 128 2.66 2.48 7.89
CA THR A 128 2.52 1.03 8.04
C THR A 128 3.83 0.32 8.34
N LEU A 129 4.95 0.82 7.79
CA LEU A 129 6.27 0.27 8.06
C LEU A 129 6.68 0.49 9.52
N LEU A 130 6.38 1.68 10.06
CA LEU A 130 6.62 2.02 11.46
C LEU A 130 5.80 1.12 12.38
N MET A 131 4.49 1.03 12.15
CA MET A 131 3.60 0.15 12.93
C MET A 131 3.98 -1.34 12.81
N ALA A 132 4.38 -1.80 11.62
CA ALA A 132 4.84 -3.16 11.42
C ALA A 132 6.13 -3.46 12.21
N SER A 133 6.94 -2.45 12.51
CA SER A 133 8.17 -2.62 13.29
C SER A 133 7.93 -3.02 14.75
N ASP A 134 6.73 -2.85 15.28
CA ASP A 134 6.32 -3.34 16.61
C ASP A 134 6.15 -4.86 16.63
N TYR A 135 6.16 -5.50 15.48
CA TYR A 135 6.10 -6.95 15.33
C TYR A 135 7.48 -7.49 14.93
N PRO A 136 7.80 -8.75 15.32
CA PRO A 136 9.12 -9.30 15.11
C PRO A 136 9.34 -9.82 13.68
N PHE A 137 8.98 -9.02 12.67
CA PHE A 137 9.27 -9.37 11.28
C PHE A 137 10.77 -9.48 11.03
N ARG A 138 11.17 -10.42 10.15
CA ARG A 138 12.55 -10.55 9.70
C ARG A 138 13.05 -9.28 9.00
N ARG A 139 12.20 -8.65 8.20
CA ARG A 139 12.47 -7.43 7.43
C ARG A 139 11.16 -6.78 7.05
N ILE A 140 11.16 -5.46 6.91
CA ILE A 140 10.01 -4.66 6.52
C ILE A 140 10.41 -3.80 5.31
N VAL A 141 9.63 -3.88 4.22
CA VAL A 141 9.90 -3.20 2.95
C VAL A 141 8.66 -2.45 2.51
N GLY A 142 8.78 -1.15 2.26
CA GLY A 142 7.76 -0.34 1.62
C GLY A 142 8.08 -0.09 0.15
N ILE A 143 7.09 -0.24 -0.71
CA ILE A 143 7.20 0.09 -2.14
C ILE A 143 6.32 1.31 -2.41
N GLU A 144 6.95 2.40 -2.84
CA GLU A 144 6.23 3.64 -3.12
C GLU A 144 6.63 4.19 -4.50
N LEU A 145 5.64 4.52 -5.31
CA LEU A 145 5.84 5.01 -6.67
C LEU A 145 6.28 6.50 -6.69
N LEU A 146 5.69 7.29 -5.77
CA LEU A 146 5.92 8.74 -5.72
C LEU A 146 7.20 9.05 -4.94
N SER A 147 8.22 9.56 -5.63
CA SER A 147 9.52 9.86 -5.03
C SER A 147 9.45 10.82 -3.84
N SER A 148 8.49 11.76 -3.84
CA SER A 148 8.28 12.69 -2.74
C SER A 148 7.77 12.00 -1.46
N LEU A 149 6.84 11.06 -1.59
CA LEU A 149 6.34 10.26 -0.45
C LEU A 149 7.42 9.31 0.05
N HIS A 150 8.14 8.65 -0.87
CA HIS A 150 9.30 7.82 -0.54
C HIS A 150 10.37 8.58 0.27
N LEU A 151 10.73 9.80 -0.12
CA LEU A 151 11.70 10.61 0.63
C LEU A 151 11.21 10.95 2.04
N ILE A 152 9.91 11.24 2.21
CA ILE A 152 9.32 11.45 3.53
C ILE A 152 9.33 10.14 4.33
N ALA A 153 9.03 9.00 3.69
CA ALA A 153 9.11 7.70 4.34
C ALA A 153 10.52 7.42 4.87
N GLN A 154 11.56 7.66 4.07
CA GLN A 154 12.95 7.50 4.51
C GLN A 154 13.26 8.37 5.74
N GLN A 155 12.86 9.65 5.73
CA GLN A 155 13.03 10.55 6.88
C GLN A 155 12.30 10.02 8.13
N ASN A 156 11.07 9.52 7.95
CA ASN A 156 10.31 8.95 9.05
C ASN A 156 10.97 7.69 9.62
N LEU A 157 11.50 6.80 8.76
CA LEU A 157 12.22 5.61 9.19
C LEU A 157 13.48 5.96 9.99
N ASP A 158 14.23 6.98 9.57
CA ASP A 158 15.46 7.44 10.23
C ASP A 158 15.18 8.09 11.60
N GLN A 159 14.03 8.74 11.75
CA GLN A 159 13.67 9.50 12.96
C GLN A 159 12.91 8.64 13.98
N TYR A 160 12.21 7.60 13.50
CA TYR A 160 11.32 6.80 14.34
C TYR A 160 12.05 6.10 15.47
N LYS A 161 11.49 6.24 16.66
CA LYS A 161 11.94 5.52 17.86
C LYS A 161 10.72 5.12 18.68
N SER A 162 10.60 3.85 18.97
CA SER A 162 9.55 3.32 19.82
C SER A 162 10.12 2.22 20.73
N GLU A 163 9.65 2.17 21.97
CA GLU A 163 10.00 1.10 22.90
C GLU A 163 9.38 -0.25 22.52
N SER A 164 8.30 -0.22 21.74
CA SER A 164 7.63 -1.41 21.21
C SER A 164 8.32 -2.02 19.99
N GLN A 165 9.28 -1.31 19.39
CA GLN A 165 9.94 -1.73 18.14
C GLN A 165 10.72 -3.04 18.33
N LYS A 166 10.41 -4.04 17.48
CA LYS A 166 11.05 -5.38 17.48
C LYS A 166 11.80 -5.67 16.19
N CYS A 167 11.40 -5.04 15.07
CA CYS A 167 12.12 -5.12 13.79
C CYS A 167 12.85 -3.81 13.51
N PHE A 168 14.15 -3.90 13.20
CA PHE A 168 15.01 -2.74 12.89
C PHE A 168 15.50 -2.73 11.44
N LEU A 169 15.14 -3.74 10.64
CA LEU A 169 15.45 -3.81 9.21
C LEU A 169 14.28 -3.29 8.41
N LEU A 170 14.15 -1.96 8.35
CA LEU A 170 13.11 -1.25 7.62
C LEU A 170 13.72 -0.53 6.42
N GLU A 171 13.06 -0.60 5.28
CA GLU A 171 13.44 0.19 4.11
C GLU A 171 12.23 0.64 3.32
N SER A 172 12.36 1.76 2.64
CA SER A 172 11.42 2.24 1.61
C SER A 172 12.13 2.24 0.26
N ILE A 173 11.48 1.73 -0.77
CA ILE A 173 12.00 1.60 -2.14
C ILE A 173 11.10 2.42 -3.07
N CYS A 174 11.70 3.32 -3.85
CA CYS A 174 10.97 4.07 -4.87
C CYS A 174 10.85 3.22 -6.14
N ALA A 175 9.70 2.56 -6.33
CA ALA A 175 9.48 1.65 -7.45
C ALA A 175 7.99 1.49 -7.82
N ASP A 176 7.74 1.00 -9.04
CA ASP A 176 6.40 0.56 -9.47
C ASP A 176 6.10 -0.83 -8.88
N ALA A 177 5.11 -0.91 -8.01
CA ALA A 177 4.67 -2.14 -7.35
C ALA A 177 4.29 -3.26 -8.34
N THR A 178 3.91 -2.92 -9.58
CA THR A 178 3.57 -3.90 -10.62
C THR A 178 4.79 -4.57 -11.26
N ALA A 179 5.99 -4.03 -11.03
CA ALA A 179 7.23 -4.48 -11.66
C ALA A 179 8.28 -5.01 -10.68
N ILE A 180 7.97 -5.06 -9.38
CA ILE A 180 8.91 -5.53 -8.35
C ILE A 180 9.11 -7.04 -8.41
N SER A 181 10.26 -7.49 -7.91
CA SER A 181 10.51 -8.88 -7.56
C SER A 181 10.16 -9.11 -6.09
N PHE A 182 9.28 -10.07 -5.80
CA PHE A 182 8.95 -10.43 -4.42
C PHE A 182 10.06 -11.27 -3.79
N PRO A 183 10.27 -11.16 -2.45
CA PRO A 183 11.21 -12.03 -1.73
C PRO A 183 10.89 -13.51 -1.91
N ASP A 184 11.92 -14.36 -1.93
CA ASP A 184 11.78 -15.82 -2.08
C ASP A 184 11.36 -16.53 -0.79
N GLY A 185 11.48 -15.88 0.38
CA GLY A 185 11.06 -16.43 1.66
C GLY A 185 9.59 -16.20 2.00
N PRO A 186 9.13 -16.65 3.20
CA PRO A 186 7.81 -16.36 3.73
C PRO A 186 7.47 -14.87 3.68
N LEU A 187 6.24 -14.52 3.30
CA LEU A 187 5.85 -13.16 2.98
C LEU A 187 4.50 -12.79 3.60
N VAL A 188 4.44 -11.61 4.21
CA VAL A 188 3.20 -10.90 4.51
C VAL A 188 3.12 -9.68 3.60
N LEU A 189 2.20 -9.68 2.66
CA LEU A 189 1.96 -8.58 1.73
C LEU A 189 0.78 -7.76 2.23
N TYR A 190 1.01 -6.48 2.48
CA TYR A 190 -0.03 -5.53 2.84
C TYR A 190 -0.36 -4.62 1.65
N LEU A 191 -1.65 -4.30 1.49
CA LEU A 191 -2.13 -3.34 0.51
C LEU A 191 -3.40 -2.62 0.98
N PHE A 192 -3.44 -1.31 0.73
CA PHE A 192 -4.60 -0.46 0.98
C PHE A 192 -5.00 0.28 -0.30
N ASN A 193 -5.61 -0.46 -1.24
CA ASN A 193 -6.02 0.02 -2.57
C ASN A 193 -4.93 0.84 -3.30
N PRO A 194 -3.69 0.36 -3.39
CA PRO A 194 -2.58 1.15 -3.94
C PRO A 194 -2.65 1.29 -5.47
N LEU A 195 -3.46 0.49 -6.15
CA LEU A 195 -3.44 0.30 -7.59
C LEU A 195 -4.85 0.21 -8.17
N PRO A 196 -5.05 0.64 -9.42
CA PRO A 196 -6.25 0.29 -10.18
C PRO A 196 -6.30 -1.22 -10.45
N GLU A 197 -7.46 -1.74 -10.82
CA GLU A 197 -7.69 -3.18 -10.99
C GLU A 197 -6.66 -3.87 -11.90
N SER A 198 -6.32 -3.26 -13.04
CA SER A 198 -5.33 -3.81 -13.96
C SER A 198 -3.93 -3.93 -13.36
N GLY A 199 -3.53 -2.97 -12.49
CA GLY A 199 -2.29 -3.00 -11.74
C GLY A 199 -2.31 -4.10 -10.68
N LEU A 200 -3.42 -4.19 -9.92
CA LEU A 200 -3.58 -5.20 -8.88
C LEU A 200 -3.59 -6.62 -9.47
N ARG A 201 -4.23 -6.82 -10.64
CA ARG A 201 -4.17 -8.09 -11.39
C ARG A 201 -2.74 -8.46 -11.79
N ARG A 202 -1.92 -7.49 -12.24
CA ARG A 202 -0.49 -7.73 -12.54
C ARG A 202 0.30 -8.12 -11.29
N VAL A 203 0.10 -7.42 -10.18
CA VAL A 203 0.72 -7.77 -8.88
C VAL A 203 0.36 -9.20 -8.49
N ARG A 204 -0.94 -9.55 -8.50
CA ARG A 204 -1.40 -10.91 -8.18
C ARG A 204 -0.74 -11.96 -9.09
N LEU A 205 -0.76 -11.78 -10.41
CA LEU A 205 -0.16 -12.72 -11.35
C LEU A 205 1.35 -12.87 -11.17
N ASN A 206 2.04 -11.77 -10.86
CA ASN A 206 3.47 -11.80 -10.54
C ASN A 206 3.72 -12.61 -9.26
N LEU A 207 2.95 -12.34 -8.20
CA LEU A 207 3.04 -13.05 -6.93
C LEU A 207 2.74 -14.54 -7.09
N GLU A 208 1.67 -14.91 -7.80
CA GLU A 208 1.34 -16.31 -8.11
C GLU A 208 2.47 -17.03 -8.85
N ARG A 209 3.11 -16.35 -9.81
CA ARG A 209 4.25 -16.91 -10.54
C ARG A 209 5.41 -17.23 -9.61
N THR A 210 5.73 -16.32 -8.69
CA THR A 210 6.81 -16.53 -7.73
C THR A 210 6.49 -17.64 -6.73
N VAL A 211 5.24 -17.74 -6.27
CA VAL A 211 4.80 -18.83 -5.38
C VAL A 211 4.85 -20.18 -6.06
N ARG A 212 4.46 -20.25 -7.36
CA ARG A 212 4.57 -21.51 -8.12
C ARG A 212 6.02 -21.92 -8.39
N ALA A 213 6.91 -20.95 -8.62
CA ALA A 213 8.34 -21.21 -8.83
C ALA A 213 9.05 -21.64 -7.54
N HIS A 214 8.72 -21.00 -6.44
CA HIS A 214 9.29 -21.24 -5.11
C HIS A 214 8.14 -21.30 -4.08
N PRO A 215 7.55 -22.49 -3.86
CA PRO A 215 6.47 -22.70 -2.91
C PRO A 215 6.85 -22.24 -1.50
N ARG A 216 6.07 -21.33 -0.95
CA ARG A 216 6.27 -20.77 0.39
C ARG A 216 4.97 -20.17 0.92
N PRO A 217 4.81 -20.01 2.23
CA PRO A 217 3.65 -19.33 2.79
C PRO A 217 3.69 -17.83 2.43
N VAL A 218 2.60 -17.36 1.84
CA VAL A 218 2.37 -15.95 1.53
C VAL A 218 0.99 -15.56 2.03
N TYR A 219 0.94 -14.55 2.88
CA TYR A 219 -0.30 -13.94 3.34
C TYR A 219 -0.50 -12.58 2.67
N VAL A 220 -1.72 -12.30 2.22
CA VAL A 220 -2.09 -11.00 1.67
C VAL A 220 -3.11 -10.35 2.60
N LEU A 221 -2.71 -9.28 3.26
CA LEU A 221 -3.56 -8.43 4.09
C LEU A 221 -4.11 -7.30 3.22
N TYR A 222 -5.36 -7.43 2.80
CA TYR A 222 -6.01 -6.43 1.95
C TYR A 222 -6.93 -5.55 2.81
N HIS A 223 -6.46 -4.35 3.13
CA HIS A 223 -7.20 -3.35 3.89
C HIS A 223 -8.20 -2.62 2.99
N ASN A 224 -9.44 -2.47 3.46
CA ASN A 224 -10.57 -1.87 2.73
C ASN A 224 -10.68 -2.41 1.28
N PRO A 225 -10.97 -3.72 1.09
CA PRO A 225 -10.71 -4.44 -0.14
C PRO A 225 -11.74 -4.13 -1.24
N LEU A 226 -11.63 -2.94 -1.87
CA LEU A 226 -12.53 -2.50 -2.95
C LEU A 226 -12.48 -3.41 -4.18
N LEU A 227 -11.36 -4.07 -4.41
CA LEU A 227 -11.13 -4.98 -5.55
C LEU A 227 -10.84 -6.40 -5.05
N GLU A 228 -11.56 -6.84 -4.01
CA GLU A 228 -11.37 -8.16 -3.39
C GLU A 228 -11.45 -9.30 -4.41
N HIS A 229 -12.34 -9.18 -5.39
CA HIS A 229 -12.54 -10.17 -6.44
C HIS A 229 -11.24 -10.50 -7.19
N VAL A 230 -10.31 -9.56 -7.30
CA VAL A 230 -9.02 -9.80 -7.96
C VAL A 230 -8.26 -10.93 -7.29
N PHE A 231 -8.22 -11.01 -5.96
CA PHE A 231 -7.58 -12.11 -5.25
C PHE A 231 -8.51 -13.32 -5.09
N ALA A 232 -9.83 -13.11 -4.99
CA ALA A 232 -10.81 -14.20 -4.91
C ALA A 232 -10.84 -15.08 -6.18
N GLU A 233 -10.51 -14.54 -7.35
CA GLU A 233 -10.36 -15.27 -8.62
C GLU A 233 -9.06 -16.12 -8.70
N SER A 234 -8.17 -16.00 -7.72
CA SER A 234 -6.88 -16.71 -7.72
C SER A 234 -7.07 -18.21 -7.52
N THR A 235 -6.26 -19.00 -8.23
CA THR A 235 -6.12 -20.45 -7.98
C THR A 235 -4.99 -20.80 -7.02
N VAL A 236 -4.22 -19.80 -6.58
CA VAL A 236 -3.08 -19.94 -5.65
C VAL A 236 -3.44 -19.43 -4.27
N PHE A 237 -4.22 -18.35 -4.22
CA PHE A 237 -4.62 -17.72 -2.97
C PHE A 237 -6.05 -18.07 -2.61
N ARG A 238 -6.28 -18.48 -1.37
CA ARG A 238 -7.63 -18.67 -0.80
C ARG A 238 -7.88 -17.66 0.30
N LYS A 239 -9.09 -17.15 0.39
CA LYS A 239 -9.51 -16.28 1.49
C LYS A 239 -9.62 -17.10 2.78
N ILE A 240 -8.97 -16.64 3.83
CA ILE A 240 -8.99 -17.29 5.16
C ILE A 240 -9.72 -16.44 6.21
N VAL A 241 -9.71 -15.11 6.05
CA VAL A 241 -10.45 -14.19 6.91
C VAL A 241 -11.17 -13.16 6.04
N GLY A 242 -12.39 -12.81 6.41
CA GLY A 242 -13.16 -11.71 5.84
C GLY A 242 -13.81 -10.92 6.97
N ALA A 243 -13.36 -9.69 7.17
CA ALA A 243 -13.98 -8.70 8.05
C ALA A 243 -14.58 -7.56 7.22
N LEU A 244 -15.27 -6.64 7.87
CA LEU A 244 -15.87 -5.49 7.19
C LEU A 244 -14.83 -4.58 6.53
N GLN A 245 -13.68 -4.42 7.18
CA GLN A 245 -12.64 -3.48 6.77
C GLN A 245 -11.42 -4.15 6.12
N TYR A 246 -11.31 -5.48 6.14
CA TYR A 246 -10.18 -6.17 5.54
C TYR A 246 -10.46 -7.62 5.17
N SER A 247 -9.64 -8.13 4.29
CA SER A 247 -9.61 -9.54 3.92
C SER A 247 -8.20 -10.08 4.00
N VAL A 248 -8.09 -11.33 4.44
CA VAL A 248 -6.81 -12.05 4.47
C VAL A 248 -6.88 -13.23 3.52
N PHE A 249 -5.90 -13.29 2.62
CA PHE A 249 -5.71 -14.41 1.72
C PHE A 249 -4.39 -15.13 2.05
N CYS A 250 -4.34 -16.41 1.80
CA CYS A 250 -3.18 -17.25 2.04
C CYS A 250 -2.89 -18.10 0.81
N SER A 251 -1.61 -18.27 0.45
CA SER A 251 -1.20 -19.29 -0.53
C SER A 251 -1.44 -20.67 0.07
N GLY A 252 -2.04 -21.56 -0.71
CA GLY A 252 -2.31 -22.94 -0.32
C GLY A 252 -1.10 -23.83 -0.49
#